data_841ed3e3b090e1610eeb0b5222c7edc4
#
_entry.id   841ed3e3b090e1610eeb0b5222c7edc4
#
_cell.length_a   1.000
_cell.length_b   1.000
_cell.length_c   1.000
_cell.angle_alpha   90.00
_cell.angle_beta   90.00
_cell.angle_gamma   90.00
#
_symmetry.space_group_name_H-M   'P 1'
#
loop_
_entity.id
_entity.type
_entity.pdbx_description
1 polymer ?
#
loop_
_entity_poly.entity_id
_entity_poly.type
_entity_poly.pdbx_seq_one_letter_code
_entity_poly.pdbx_strand_id
1 'polypeptide(L)'
;MAHETLIHIRVLTSSTNQEKQVSTTYTARRIVWSSKSLIPMALAMIAAGFDFYVPVSAFFLESRGLSLTDIFMLESVLVASILVAEIPAGVIGDRFDRRRLVGAGFVFNAIAEILFATGTNFSIYALSFVMSGLSIAMLTGVQDAYIYDSLGDDADAKAVGAWGHLSALMLTAGVTGSVVGSALGSVDISLPALLSAAMAVVAAVCVAFLPQQNLKTHDKHPETSWVSLKIGVKLLFTSPLLLYVAVGSSASFALFNAVYTLNQPLFAAQDVPIATWGVIAGAGQLLAAGYNYAAGRIEKRVGRKTALLLAMGYGAAGFCLMAVPHVLAVVSGFLLVVVGIHARGPITSAVTNKLIPAHRRATVLNVASSVGSLVGIVVNPLVGLGAEASTRLTVLAIGGVLLALTLTWIPIANRYLEADEDADMSEAHVS
;
A
#
# COMPACT_ATOMS: atom_id res chain seq x y z
N MET A 1 27.36 -1.83 -43.46
CA MET A 1 25.94 -2.06 -43.72
C MET A 1 25.20 -2.74 -42.56
N ALA A 2 25.69 -3.82 -41.92
CA ALA A 2 24.95 -4.47 -40.82
C ALA A 2 24.84 -3.64 -39.50
N HIS A 3 25.75 -2.72 -39.24
CA HIS A 3 25.78 -1.91 -37.99
C HIS A 3 24.81 -0.72 -38.05
N GLU A 4 24.55 -0.14 -39.23
CA GLU A 4 23.59 0.97 -39.37
C GLU A 4 22.14 0.48 -39.36
N THR A 5 21.87 -0.73 -39.84
CA THR A 5 20.53 -1.33 -39.83
C THR A 5 20.06 -1.64 -38.39
N LEU A 6 20.97 -2.07 -37.51
CA LEU A 6 20.70 -2.36 -36.11
C LEU A 6 20.41 -1.08 -35.26
N ILE A 7 21.05 0.03 -35.61
CA ILE A 7 20.77 1.32 -34.94
C ILE A 7 19.41 1.86 -35.38
N HIS A 8 19.06 1.73 -36.64
CA HIS A 8 17.75 2.16 -37.18
C HIS A 8 16.58 1.34 -36.59
N ILE A 9 16.72 0.04 -36.43
CA ILE A 9 15.70 -0.82 -35.81
C ILE A 9 15.55 -0.47 -34.30
N ARG A 10 16.65 -0.18 -33.61
CA ARG A 10 16.59 0.22 -32.18
C ARG A 10 15.96 1.60 -31.97
N VAL A 11 16.15 2.54 -32.86
CA VAL A 11 15.52 3.86 -32.80
C VAL A 11 14.04 3.76 -33.15
N LEU A 12 13.66 2.96 -34.13
CA LEU A 12 12.26 2.75 -34.53
C LEU A 12 11.45 1.98 -33.45
N THR A 13 12.06 0.99 -32.78
CA THR A 13 11.40 0.26 -31.70
C THR A 13 11.26 1.12 -30.43
N SER A 14 12.17 2.05 -30.17
CA SER A 14 12.04 2.98 -29.04
C SER A 14 10.98 4.06 -29.29
N SER A 15 10.90 4.59 -30.51
CA SER A 15 9.87 5.57 -30.89
C SER A 15 8.46 4.97 -30.89
N THR A 16 8.29 3.76 -31.43
CA THR A 16 7.00 3.06 -31.40
C THR A 16 6.54 2.67 -30.00
N ASN A 17 7.45 2.36 -29.07
CA ASN A 17 7.09 2.12 -27.69
C ASN A 17 6.73 3.42 -26.95
N GLN A 18 7.41 4.52 -27.20
CA GLN A 18 7.06 5.83 -26.66
C GLN A 18 5.72 6.34 -27.21
N GLU A 19 5.48 6.22 -28.51
CA GLU A 19 4.19 6.59 -29.11
C GLU A 19 3.04 5.73 -28.60
N LYS A 20 3.24 4.41 -28.43
CA LYS A 20 2.25 3.53 -27.79
C LYS A 20 1.98 3.91 -26.34
N GLN A 21 3.01 4.23 -25.55
CA GLN A 21 2.84 4.66 -24.16
C GLN A 21 2.09 6.00 -24.07
N VAL A 22 2.45 6.98 -24.88
CA VAL A 22 1.77 8.28 -24.93
C VAL A 22 0.32 8.12 -25.41
N SER A 23 0.07 7.31 -26.43
CA SER A 23 -1.27 6.98 -26.93
C SER A 23 -2.11 6.28 -25.87
N THR A 24 -1.54 5.31 -25.12
CA THR A 24 -2.23 4.59 -24.05
C THR A 24 -2.58 5.52 -22.88
N THR A 25 -1.67 6.41 -22.49
CA THR A 25 -1.89 7.39 -21.43
C THR A 25 -2.97 8.41 -21.80
N TYR A 26 -2.94 8.90 -23.06
CA TYR A 26 -3.95 9.84 -23.54
C TYR A 26 -5.35 9.20 -23.63
N THR A 27 -5.40 7.93 -24.01
CA THR A 27 -6.63 7.14 -24.05
C THR A 27 -7.17 6.90 -22.64
N ALA A 28 -6.33 6.53 -21.68
CA ALA A 28 -6.70 6.30 -20.29
C ALA A 28 -7.29 7.56 -19.63
N ARG A 29 -6.65 8.72 -19.82
CA ARG A 29 -7.18 10.01 -19.36
C ARG A 29 -8.56 10.27 -19.95
N ARG A 30 -8.75 10.07 -21.25
CA ARG A 30 -10.03 10.29 -21.93
C ARG A 30 -11.11 9.34 -21.38
N ILE A 31 -10.79 8.07 -21.09
CA ILE A 31 -11.72 7.09 -20.54
C ILE A 31 -12.32 7.59 -19.22
N VAL A 32 -11.49 8.03 -18.27
CA VAL A 32 -11.94 8.48 -16.95
C VAL A 32 -12.77 9.76 -17.06
N TRP A 33 -12.25 10.78 -17.76
CA TRP A 33 -12.88 12.11 -17.82
C TRP A 33 -14.03 12.25 -18.82
N SER A 34 -14.35 11.22 -19.60
CA SER A 34 -15.54 11.17 -20.47
C SER A 34 -16.70 10.38 -19.85
N SER A 35 -16.45 9.59 -18.82
CA SER A 35 -17.46 8.73 -18.19
C SER A 35 -18.20 9.44 -17.07
N LYS A 36 -19.52 9.55 -17.19
CA LYS A 36 -20.38 10.11 -16.13
C LYS A 36 -20.28 9.36 -14.80
N SER A 37 -19.90 8.07 -14.84
CA SER A 37 -19.73 7.24 -13.65
C SER A 37 -18.35 7.40 -13.02
N LEU A 38 -17.29 7.58 -13.83
CA LEU A 38 -15.93 7.65 -13.34
C LEU A 38 -15.51 9.03 -12.86
N ILE A 39 -16.13 10.12 -13.36
CA ILE A 39 -15.79 11.47 -12.92
C ILE A 39 -16.02 11.68 -11.41
N PRO A 40 -17.22 11.39 -10.85
CA PRO A 40 -17.43 11.55 -9.41
C PRO A 40 -16.50 10.64 -8.59
N MET A 41 -16.23 9.41 -9.07
CA MET A 41 -15.31 8.49 -8.42
C MET A 41 -13.87 9.05 -8.44
N ALA A 42 -13.41 9.55 -9.58
CA ALA A 42 -12.06 10.14 -9.69
C ALA A 42 -11.91 11.35 -8.75
N LEU A 43 -12.92 12.23 -8.71
CA LEU A 43 -12.92 13.39 -7.81
C LEU A 43 -12.91 12.96 -6.34
N ALA A 44 -13.69 11.94 -5.97
CA ALA A 44 -13.68 11.39 -4.62
C ALA A 44 -12.32 10.77 -4.25
N MET A 45 -11.72 9.99 -5.16
CA MET A 45 -10.40 9.38 -4.95
C MET A 45 -9.30 10.44 -4.84
N ILE A 46 -9.34 11.49 -5.66
CA ILE A 46 -8.40 12.61 -5.57
C ILE A 46 -8.57 13.32 -4.23
N ALA A 47 -9.81 13.64 -3.84
CA ALA A 47 -10.08 14.34 -2.59
C ALA A 47 -9.65 13.50 -1.38
N ALA A 48 -9.96 12.20 -1.34
CA ALA A 48 -9.52 11.31 -0.29
C ALA A 48 -8.00 11.03 -0.33
N GLY A 49 -7.36 11.22 -1.48
CA GLY A 49 -5.90 11.09 -1.60
C GLY A 49 -5.11 12.27 -1.04
N PHE A 50 -5.76 13.40 -0.72
CA PHE A 50 -5.13 14.53 -0.04
C PHE A 50 -5.01 14.30 1.46
N ASP A 51 -4.14 13.38 1.86
CA ASP A 51 -3.81 13.09 3.25
C ASP A 51 -2.76 14.08 3.79
N PHE A 52 -3.21 15.28 4.17
CA PHE A 52 -2.31 16.36 4.59
C PHE A 52 -1.60 16.05 5.91
N TYR A 53 -2.22 15.32 6.83
CA TYR A 53 -1.65 15.06 8.16
C TYR A 53 -0.64 13.91 8.18
N VAL A 54 -0.61 13.03 7.21
CA VAL A 54 0.23 11.82 7.22
C VAL A 54 1.70 12.10 7.58
N PRO A 55 2.38 13.11 7.00
CA PRO A 55 3.78 13.37 7.33
C PRO A 55 4.01 13.92 8.75
N VAL A 56 2.96 14.31 9.46
CA VAL A 56 3.00 14.88 10.81
C VAL A 56 2.05 14.20 11.79
N SER A 57 1.50 13.05 11.43
CA SER A 57 0.44 12.36 12.18
C SER A 57 0.85 11.95 13.59
N ALA A 58 2.00 11.34 13.76
CA ALA A 58 2.50 10.94 15.06
C ALA A 58 2.78 12.16 15.92
N PHE A 59 3.42 13.18 15.35
CA PHE A 59 3.72 14.43 16.06
C PHE A 59 2.43 15.17 16.48
N PHE A 60 1.40 15.15 15.63
CA PHE A 60 0.06 15.67 15.99
C PHE A 60 -0.53 14.91 17.18
N LEU A 61 -0.52 13.56 17.15
CA LEU A 61 -1.08 12.75 18.26
C LEU A 61 -0.28 12.92 19.54
N GLU A 62 1.05 13.00 19.47
CA GLU A 62 1.90 13.31 20.64
C GLU A 62 1.57 14.70 21.23
N SER A 63 1.30 15.71 20.37
CA SER A 63 0.87 17.04 20.82
C SER A 63 -0.48 17.04 21.56
N ARG A 64 -1.29 15.98 21.34
CA ARG A 64 -2.56 15.71 22.05
C ARG A 64 -2.40 14.84 23.30
N GLY A 65 -1.14 14.54 23.69
CA GLY A 65 -0.83 13.80 24.90
C GLY A 65 -0.83 12.27 24.76
N LEU A 66 -0.86 11.73 23.52
CA LEU A 66 -0.71 10.30 23.30
C LEU A 66 0.78 9.94 23.31
N SER A 67 1.10 8.79 23.91
CA SER A 67 2.43 8.19 23.82
C SER A 67 2.64 7.49 22.48
N LEU A 68 3.90 7.17 22.13
CA LEU A 68 4.17 6.33 20.96
C LEU A 68 3.52 4.96 21.08
N THR A 69 3.43 4.41 22.29
CA THR A 69 2.70 3.16 22.56
C THR A 69 1.22 3.30 22.19
N ASP A 70 0.56 4.39 22.60
CA ASP A 70 -0.83 4.66 22.25
C ASP A 70 -1.02 4.75 20.73
N ILE A 71 -0.13 5.44 20.04
CA ILE A 71 -0.19 5.60 18.57
C ILE A 71 -0.11 4.23 17.87
N PHE A 72 0.84 3.38 18.26
CA PHE A 72 0.93 2.03 17.71
C PHE A 72 -0.22 1.11 18.13
N MET A 73 -0.83 1.34 19.30
CA MET A 73 -2.08 0.67 19.68
C MET A 73 -3.25 1.10 18.78
N LEU A 74 -3.35 2.37 18.39
CA LEU A 74 -4.33 2.83 17.40
C LEU A 74 -4.16 2.16 16.04
N GLU A 75 -2.92 1.97 15.58
CA GLU A 75 -2.64 1.19 14.36
C GLU A 75 -3.13 -0.27 14.48
N SER A 76 -3.01 -0.87 15.66
CA SER A 76 -3.58 -2.20 15.91
C SER A 76 -5.09 -2.20 15.89
N VAL A 77 -5.74 -1.15 16.42
CA VAL A 77 -7.19 -0.96 16.35
C VAL A 77 -7.66 -0.85 14.89
N LEU A 78 -6.93 -0.11 14.05
CA LEU A 78 -7.20 -0.02 12.61
C LEU A 78 -7.19 -1.41 11.96
N VAL A 79 -6.08 -2.13 12.12
CA VAL A 79 -5.90 -3.46 11.50
C VAL A 79 -6.95 -4.46 12.02
N ALA A 80 -7.26 -4.44 13.31
CA ALA A 80 -8.31 -5.27 13.90
C ALA A 80 -9.70 -4.94 13.32
N SER A 81 -9.99 -3.66 13.13
CA SER A 81 -11.25 -3.18 12.56
C SER A 81 -11.42 -3.61 11.10
N ILE A 82 -10.35 -3.51 10.30
CA ILE A 82 -10.33 -4.04 8.93
C ILE A 82 -10.62 -5.54 8.93
N LEU A 83 -9.88 -6.31 9.72
CA LEU A 83 -10.00 -7.77 9.80
C LEU A 83 -11.43 -8.22 10.16
N VAL A 84 -12.04 -7.56 11.15
CA VAL A 84 -13.41 -7.88 11.60
C VAL A 84 -14.44 -7.45 10.55
N ALA A 85 -14.22 -6.35 9.86
CA ALA A 85 -15.17 -5.80 8.89
C ALA A 85 -15.10 -6.44 7.50
N GLU A 86 -13.96 -7.02 7.10
CA GLU A 86 -13.78 -7.62 5.75
C GLU A 86 -14.83 -8.70 5.44
N ILE A 87 -15.12 -9.59 6.39
CA ILE A 87 -16.09 -10.69 6.17
C ILE A 87 -17.50 -10.13 6.00
N PRO A 88 -18.04 -9.29 6.92
CA PRO A 88 -19.35 -8.66 6.73
C PRO A 88 -19.42 -7.81 5.46
N ALA A 89 -18.39 -7.02 5.16
CA ALA A 89 -18.35 -6.16 3.98
C ALA A 89 -18.45 -6.96 2.68
N GLY A 90 -17.75 -8.11 2.58
CA GLY A 90 -17.84 -9.01 1.44
C GLY A 90 -19.27 -9.58 1.24
N VAL A 91 -19.92 -10.06 2.32
CA VAL A 91 -21.29 -10.58 2.27
C VAL A 91 -22.31 -9.49 1.91
N ILE A 92 -22.10 -8.27 2.42
CA ILE A 92 -22.93 -7.11 2.10
C ILE A 92 -22.69 -6.69 0.65
N GLY A 93 -21.43 -6.74 0.16
CA GLY A 93 -21.02 -6.39 -1.20
C GLY A 93 -21.70 -7.20 -2.28
N ASP A 94 -21.99 -8.48 -1.99
CA ASP A 94 -22.68 -9.37 -2.91
C ASP A 94 -24.21 -9.13 -2.98
N ARG A 95 -24.79 -8.49 -1.96
CA ARG A 95 -26.25 -8.31 -1.82
C ARG A 95 -26.75 -6.91 -2.09
N PHE A 96 -25.90 -5.90 -1.87
CA PHE A 96 -26.31 -4.50 -1.97
C PHE A 96 -25.70 -3.84 -3.21
N ASP A 97 -26.33 -2.74 -3.63
CA ASP A 97 -25.83 -1.88 -4.69
C ASP A 97 -24.40 -1.37 -4.33
N ARG A 98 -23.44 -1.64 -5.20
CA ARG A 98 -22.02 -1.24 -5.03
C ARG A 98 -21.87 0.26 -4.81
N ARG A 99 -22.71 1.09 -5.45
CA ARG A 99 -22.76 2.53 -5.22
C ARG A 99 -22.99 2.88 -3.75
N ARG A 100 -23.96 2.19 -3.08
CA ARG A 100 -24.27 2.45 -1.68
C ARG A 100 -23.12 2.07 -0.75
N LEU A 101 -22.44 0.97 -1.05
CA LEU A 101 -21.29 0.51 -0.26
C LEU A 101 -20.09 1.44 -0.42
N VAL A 102 -19.76 1.84 -1.65
CA VAL A 102 -18.75 2.86 -1.91
C VAL A 102 -19.11 4.15 -1.18
N GLY A 103 -20.38 4.59 -1.27
CA GLY A 103 -20.86 5.77 -0.56
C GLY A 103 -20.68 5.65 0.96
N ALA A 104 -21.07 4.51 1.55
CA ALA A 104 -20.89 4.26 2.98
C ALA A 104 -19.39 4.25 3.37
N GLY A 105 -18.52 3.65 2.56
CA GLY A 105 -17.07 3.67 2.79
C GLY A 105 -16.52 5.09 2.88
N PHE A 106 -16.84 5.96 1.94
CA PHE A 106 -16.40 7.36 1.98
C PHE A 106 -17.05 8.17 3.13
N VAL A 107 -18.27 7.85 3.53
CA VAL A 107 -18.89 8.47 4.72
C VAL A 107 -18.17 8.03 5.99
N PHE A 108 -17.83 6.76 6.14
CA PHE A 108 -17.03 6.29 7.28
C PHE A 108 -15.64 6.95 7.29
N ASN A 109 -15.01 7.13 6.13
CA ASN A 109 -13.76 7.88 6.02
C ASN A 109 -13.91 9.32 6.51
N ALA A 110 -14.95 10.03 6.07
CA ALA A 110 -15.20 11.41 6.51
C ALA A 110 -15.43 11.50 8.02
N ILE A 111 -16.18 10.57 8.61
CA ILE A 111 -16.38 10.49 10.06
C ILE A 111 -15.04 10.24 10.77
N ALA A 112 -14.22 9.32 10.25
CA ALA A 112 -12.91 9.01 10.80
C ALA A 112 -12.00 10.24 10.82
N GLU A 113 -11.90 10.95 9.70
CA GLU A 113 -11.07 12.15 9.58
C GLU A 113 -11.53 13.30 10.49
N ILE A 114 -12.86 13.50 10.63
CA ILE A 114 -13.42 14.49 11.57
C ILE A 114 -13.06 14.12 13.01
N LEU A 115 -13.23 12.84 13.40
CA LEU A 115 -12.87 12.37 14.73
C LEU A 115 -11.37 12.49 14.98
N PHE A 116 -10.52 12.22 13.97
CA PHE A 116 -9.08 12.40 14.06
C PHE A 116 -8.70 13.87 14.28
N ALA A 117 -9.25 14.78 13.47
CA ALA A 117 -8.93 16.20 13.55
C ALA A 117 -9.41 16.85 14.87
N THR A 118 -10.55 16.41 15.42
CA THR A 118 -11.20 17.00 16.61
C THR A 118 -10.96 16.21 17.88
N GLY A 119 -10.32 15.05 17.82
CA GLY A 119 -10.08 14.16 18.95
C GLY A 119 -9.25 14.83 20.06
N THR A 120 -9.54 14.46 21.30
CA THR A 120 -8.89 15.01 22.50
C THR A 120 -8.37 13.94 23.43
N ASN A 121 -8.67 12.66 23.18
CA ASN A 121 -8.27 11.55 24.02
C ASN A 121 -8.19 10.23 23.23
N PHE A 122 -7.53 9.23 23.79
CA PHE A 122 -7.33 7.92 23.17
C PHE A 122 -8.62 7.29 22.65
N SER A 123 -9.73 7.36 23.38
CA SER A 123 -10.99 6.70 22.98
C SER A 123 -11.59 7.30 21.72
N ILE A 124 -11.51 8.63 21.54
CA ILE A 124 -12.00 9.30 20.31
C ILE A 124 -11.10 8.93 19.15
N TYR A 125 -9.78 8.89 19.33
CA TYR A 125 -8.86 8.43 18.30
C TYR A 125 -9.07 6.95 17.98
N ALA A 126 -9.29 6.09 18.97
CA ALA A 126 -9.62 4.68 18.74
C ALA A 126 -10.91 4.53 17.89
N LEU A 127 -11.94 5.34 18.17
CA LEU A 127 -13.15 5.38 17.36
C LEU A 127 -12.87 5.85 15.92
N SER A 128 -12.01 6.88 15.75
CA SER A 128 -11.55 7.32 14.42
C SER A 128 -10.92 6.18 13.65
N PHE A 129 -9.98 5.44 14.26
CA PHE A 129 -9.30 4.31 13.63
C PHE A 129 -10.24 3.13 13.34
N VAL A 130 -11.27 2.91 14.19
CA VAL A 130 -12.37 1.95 13.89
C VAL A 130 -13.13 2.39 12.64
N MET A 131 -13.52 3.65 12.54
CA MET A 131 -14.24 4.18 11.38
C MET A 131 -13.38 4.10 10.10
N SER A 132 -12.08 4.39 10.20
CA SER A 132 -11.12 4.19 9.10
C SER A 132 -11.06 2.73 8.66
N GLY A 133 -10.98 1.79 9.61
CA GLY A 133 -10.97 0.36 9.29
C GLY A 133 -12.25 -0.13 8.60
N LEU A 134 -13.42 0.34 9.05
CA LEU A 134 -14.70 0.09 8.38
C LEU A 134 -14.72 0.67 6.96
N SER A 135 -14.21 1.88 6.76
CA SER A 135 -14.09 2.51 5.45
C SER A 135 -13.24 1.66 4.50
N ILE A 136 -12.03 1.30 4.92
CA ILE A 136 -11.10 0.49 4.13
C ILE A 136 -11.74 -0.86 3.75
N ALA A 137 -12.34 -1.57 4.72
CA ALA A 137 -12.98 -2.84 4.47
C ALA A 137 -14.17 -2.74 3.48
N MET A 138 -14.93 -1.65 3.52
CA MET A 138 -16.05 -1.41 2.60
C MET A 138 -15.59 -1.00 1.20
N LEU A 139 -14.48 -0.29 1.08
CA LEU A 139 -13.95 0.16 -0.22
C LEU A 139 -13.15 -0.94 -0.91
N THR A 140 -12.44 -1.78 -0.16
CA THR A 140 -11.60 -2.85 -0.73
C THR A 140 -12.43 -3.80 -1.59
N GLY A 141 -12.06 -3.94 -2.85
CA GLY A 141 -12.72 -4.78 -3.84
C GLY A 141 -14.05 -4.25 -4.40
N VAL A 142 -14.87 -3.55 -3.60
CA VAL A 142 -16.14 -2.97 -4.07
C VAL A 142 -15.90 -1.77 -4.98
N GLN A 143 -14.94 -0.92 -4.63
CA GLN A 143 -14.51 0.21 -5.45
C GLN A 143 -13.94 -0.25 -6.78
N ASP A 144 -13.11 -1.29 -6.77
CA ASP A 144 -12.54 -1.89 -7.98
C ASP A 144 -13.61 -2.44 -8.90
N ALA A 145 -14.56 -3.16 -8.32
CA ALA A 145 -15.69 -3.70 -9.04
C ALA A 145 -16.60 -2.60 -9.60
N TYR A 146 -16.83 -1.50 -8.85
CA TYR A 146 -17.60 -0.35 -9.33
C TYR A 146 -16.91 0.31 -10.54
N ILE A 147 -15.59 0.51 -10.47
CA ILE A 147 -14.81 1.10 -11.57
C ILE A 147 -14.87 0.20 -12.79
N TYR A 148 -14.68 -1.12 -12.61
CA TYR A 148 -14.74 -2.09 -13.70
C TYR A 148 -16.11 -2.08 -14.40
N ASP A 149 -17.20 -2.16 -13.64
CA ASP A 149 -18.56 -2.13 -14.20
C ASP A 149 -18.87 -0.80 -14.90
N SER A 150 -18.27 0.31 -14.44
CA SER A 150 -18.43 1.64 -15.07
C SER A 150 -17.79 1.73 -16.48
N LEU A 151 -16.90 0.80 -16.83
CA LEU A 151 -16.27 0.74 -18.16
C LEU A 151 -17.11 0.01 -19.20
N GLY A 152 -18.17 -0.67 -18.80
CA GLY A 152 -19.11 -1.36 -19.68
C GLY A 152 -18.52 -2.56 -20.40
N ASP A 153 -18.92 -2.78 -21.66
CA ASP A 153 -18.55 -4.00 -22.42
C ASP A 153 -17.06 -4.06 -22.79
N ASP A 154 -16.36 -2.94 -22.78
CA ASP A 154 -14.92 -2.87 -23.05
C ASP A 154 -14.06 -2.88 -21.76
N ALA A 155 -14.61 -3.31 -20.64
CA ALA A 155 -13.95 -3.22 -19.32
C ALA A 155 -12.57 -3.91 -19.33
N ASP A 156 -12.45 -5.12 -19.88
CA ASP A 156 -11.20 -5.87 -19.96
C ASP A 156 -10.07 -5.10 -20.67
N ALA A 157 -10.40 -4.39 -21.73
CA ALA A 157 -9.42 -3.61 -22.49
C ALA A 157 -9.07 -2.27 -21.83
N LYS A 158 -10.01 -1.69 -21.07
CA LYS A 158 -9.88 -0.33 -20.52
C LYS A 158 -9.49 -0.29 -19.03
N ALA A 159 -9.73 -1.36 -18.26
CA ALA A 159 -9.56 -1.37 -16.82
C ALA A 159 -8.13 -1.01 -16.37
N VAL A 160 -7.12 -1.62 -16.99
CA VAL A 160 -5.71 -1.37 -16.64
C VAL A 160 -5.35 0.11 -16.84
N GLY A 161 -5.80 0.71 -17.96
CA GLY A 161 -5.56 2.12 -18.25
C GLY A 161 -6.30 3.06 -17.28
N ALA A 162 -7.57 2.78 -17.00
CA ALA A 162 -8.38 3.56 -16.07
C ALA A 162 -7.78 3.53 -14.65
N TRP A 163 -7.43 2.34 -14.15
CA TRP A 163 -6.78 2.17 -12.85
C TRP A 163 -5.42 2.86 -12.78
N GLY A 164 -4.59 2.71 -13.79
CA GLY A 164 -3.30 3.38 -13.86
C GLY A 164 -3.43 4.89 -13.78
N HIS A 165 -4.44 5.47 -14.47
CA HIS A 165 -4.70 6.91 -14.41
C HIS A 165 -5.22 7.37 -13.05
N LEU A 166 -6.18 6.65 -12.46
CA LEU A 166 -6.71 6.94 -11.12
C LEU A 166 -5.62 6.84 -10.04
N SER A 167 -4.79 5.80 -10.09
CA SER A 167 -3.66 5.64 -9.16
C SER A 167 -2.64 6.77 -9.29
N ALA A 168 -2.35 7.23 -10.51
CA ALA A 168 -1.46 8.37 -10.73
C ALA A 168 -2.04 9.67 -10.16
N LEU A 169 -3.35 9.88 -10.28
CA LEU A 169 -4.04 11.03 -9.67
C LEU A 169 -3.98 10.96 -8.14
N MET A 170 -4.24 9.80 -7.54
CA MET A 170 -4.13 9.60 -6.09
C MET A 170 -2.70 9.84 -5.58
N LEU A 171 -1.69 9.28 -6.27
CA LEU A 171 -0.30 9.51 -5.91
C LEU A 171 0.07 11.00 -5.97
N THR A 172 -0.38 11.71 -7.01
CA THR A 172 -0.16 13.15 -7.15
C THR A 172 -0.83 13.92 -6.01
N ALA A 173 -2.07 13.57 -5.66
CA ALA A 173 -2.78 14.16 -4.53
C ALA A 173 -2.04 13.88 -3.21
N GLY A 174 -1.59 12.65 -2.96
CA GLY A 174 -0.87 12.27 -1.76
C GLY A 174 0.47 12.99 -1.60
N VAL A 175 1.27 13.08 -2.67
CA VAL A 175 2.54 13.83 -2.65
C VAL A 175 2.29 15.32 -2.41
N THR A 176 1.32 15.90 -3.11
CA THR A 176 0.96 17.32 -2.93
C THR A 176 0.42 17.56 -1.53
N GLY A 177 -0.47 16.68 -1.04
CA GLY A 177 -1.01 16.71 0.31
C GLY A 177 0.09 16.65 1.36
N SER A 178 1.04 15.75 1.22
CA SER A 178 2.18 15.64 2.15
C SER A 178 3.01 16.92 2.21
N VAL A 179 3.34 17.53 1.05
CA VAL A 179 4.13 18.77 0.98
C VAL A 179 3.37 19.93 1.62
N VAL A 180 2.12 20.14 1.22
CA VAL A 180 1.27 21.21 1.76
C VAL A 180 1.00 20.97 3.24
N GLY A 181 0.71 19.74 3.63
CA GLY A 181 0.41 19.37 5.00
C GLY A 181 1.55 19.64 5.96
N SER A 182 2.77 19.27 5.62
CA SER A 182 3.93 19.56 6.47
C SER A 182 4.24 21.07 6.55
N ALA A 183 4.04 21.81 5.46
CA ALA A 183 4.16 23.29 5.48
C ALA A 183 3.10 23.93 6.40
N LEU A 184 1.83 23.48 6.35
CA LEU A 184 0.78 23.93 7.25
C LEU A 184 1.04 23.49 8.70
N GLY A 185 1.50 22.25 8.91
CA GLY A 185 1.86 21.73 10.22
C GLY A 185 3.00 22.48 10.91
N SER A 186 3.86 23.16 10.15
CA SER A 186 4.89 24.02 10.70
C SER A 186 4.34 25.36 11.23
N VAL A 187 3.13 25.75 10.82
CA VAL A 187 2.42 26.95 11.31
C VAL A 187 1.52 26.58 12.49
N ASP A 188 0.66 25.58 12.30
CA ASP A 188 -0.18 24.97 13.33
C ASP A 188 -0.38 23.50 13.01
N ILE A 189 0.01 22.64 13.95
CA ILE A 189 0.00 21.19 13.80
C ILE A 189 -1.40 20.60 13.58
N SER A 190 -2.48 21.35 13.93
CA SER A 190 -3.85 20.91 13.74
C SER A 190 -4.40 21.19 12.33
N LEU A 191 -3.82 22.14 11.59
CA LEU A 191 -4.31 22.53 10.26
C LEU A 191 -4.31 21.38 9.25
N PRO A 192 -3.26 20.54 9.17
CA PRO A 192 -3.25 19.39 8.24
C PRO A 192 -4.42 18.43 8.49
N ALA A 193 -4.69 18.10 9.75
CA ALA A 193 -5.78 17.19 10.10
C ALA A 193 -7.17 17.79 9.77
N LEU A 194 -7.39 19.07 10.05
CA LEU A 194 -8.63 19.77 9.69
C LEU A 194 -8.85 19.81 8.18
N LEU A 195 -7.77 20.03 7.41
CA LEU A 195 -7.86 20.08 5.96
C LEU A 195 -8.12 18.69 5.37
N SER A 196 -7.49 17.62 5.90
CA SER A 196 -7.80 16.25 5.52
C SER A 196 -9.27 15.90 5.79
N ALA A 197 -9.79 16.27 6.97
CA ALA A 197 -11.21 16.08 7.29
C ALA A 197 -12.13 16.82 6.30
N ALA A 198 -11.79 18.05 5.93
CA ALA A 198 -12.55 18.79 4.92
C ALA A 198 -12.53 18.09 3.55
N MET A 199 -11.39 17.58 3.12
CA MET A 199 -11.27 16.86 1.84
C MET A 199 -11.99 15.51 1.88
N ALA A 200 -12.00 14.80 3.01
CA ALA A 200 -12.77 13.57 3.18
C ALA A 200 -14.29 13.82 3.07
N VAL A 201 -14.78 14.96 3.60
CA VAL A 201 -16.17 15.38 3.40
C VAL A 201 -16.45 15.69 1.92
N VAL A 202 -15.52 16.36 1.22
CA VAL A 202 -15.64 16.58 -0.23
C VAL A 202 -15.72 15.27 -0.98
N ALA A 203 -14.88 14.28 -0.62
CA ALA A 203 -14.92 12.95 -1.21
C ALA A 203 -16.29 12.27 -1.00
N ALA A 204 -16.83 12.31 0.23
CA ALA A 204 -18.13 11.76 0.56
C ALA A 204 -19.27 12.45 -0.22
N VAL A 205 -19.17 13.77 -0.44
CA VAL A 205 -20.13 14.51 -1.30
C VAL A 205 -19.99 14.07 -2.76
N CYS A 206 -18.78 13.91 -3.29
CA CYS A 206 -18.57 13.46 -4.68
C CYS A 206 -19.23 12.10 -4.95
N VAL A 207 -19.11 11.14 -4.03
CA VAL A 207 -19.72 9.81 -4.22
C VAL A 207 -21.25 9.82 -4.15
N ALA A 208 -21.88 10.85 -3.57
CA ALA A 208 -23.34 11.00 -3.62
C ALA A 208 -23.85 11.18 -5.06
N PHE A 209 -23.02 11.68 -5.96
CA PHE A 209 -23.31 11.86 -7.39
C PHE A 209 -22.99 10.63 -8.26
N LEU A 210 -22.54 9.52 -7.68
CA LEU A 210 -22.32 8.29 -8.43
C LEU A 210 -23.64 7.79 -9.03
N PRO A 211 -23.70 7.45 -10.33
CA PRO A 211 -24.88 6.86 -10.92
C PRO A 211 -25.09 5.41 -10.44
N GLN A 212 -26.36 5.01 -10.39
CA GLN A 212 -26.71 3.63 -10.11
C GLN A 212 -26.25 2.75 -11.28
N GLN A 213 -25.62 1.62 -10.97
CA GLN A 213 -25.23 0.63 -11.97
C GLN A 213 -26.27 -0.48 -12.01
N ASN A 214 -26.62 -0.91 -13.21
CA ASN A 214 -27.38 -2.14 -13.39
C ASN A 214 -26.45 -3.32 -13.08
N LEU A 215 -26.63 -3.96 -11.93
CA LEU A 215 -25.91 -5.16 -11.58
C LEU A 215 -26.18 -6.21 -12.66
N LYS A 216 -25.17 -6.52 -13.49
CA LYS A 216 -25.19 -7.78 -14.22
C LYS A 216 -25.02 -8.85 -13.16
N THR A 217 -26.10 -9.58 -12.85
CA THR A 217 -26.06 -10.76 -11.99
C THR A 217 -25.11 -11.76 -12.63
N HIS A 218 -23.85 -11.72 -12.17
CA HIS A 218 -22.98 -12.86 -12.41
C HIS A 218 -23.48 -13.96 -11.47
N ASP A 219 -24.04 -15.04 -12.05
CA ASP A 219 -24.30 -16.30 -11.38
C ASP A 219 -23.00 -16.90 -10.83
N LYS A 220 -22.44 -16.27 -9.80
CA LYS A 220 -21.44 -16.91 -8.96
C LYS A 220 -22.21 -17.64 -7.87
N HIS A 221 -22.32 -18.96 -8.00
CA HIS A 221 -22.67 -19.82 -6.87
C HIS A 221 -21.71 -19.46 -5.72
N PRO A 222 -22.20 -18.96 -4.60
CA PRO A 222 -21.36 -18.77 -3.44
C PRO A 222 -21.03 -20.19 -2.92
N GLU A 223 -19.86 -20.69 -3.30
CA GLU A 223 -19.25 -21.71 -2.44
C GLU A 223 -19.24 -21.09 -1.06
N THR A 224 -19.92 -21.73 -0.12
CA THR A 224 -20.17 -21.21 1.22
C THR A 224 -18.86 -20.68 1.80
N SER A 225 -18.74 -19.37 2.00
CA SER A 225 -17.51 -18.68 2.43
C SER A 225 -16.79 -19.37 3.60
N TRP A 226 -17.54 -20.04 4.47
CA TRP A 226 -17.02 -20.82 5.59
C TRP A 226 -16.27 -22.10 5.20
N VAL A 227 -16.71 -22.79 4.13
CA VAL A 227 -16.04 -24.02 3.66
C VAL A 227 -14.72 -23.63 3.01
N SER A 228 -14.73 -22.60 2.17
CA SER A 228 -13.53 -22.07 1.54
C SER A 228 -12.54 -21.56 2.58
N LEU A 229 -13.00 -20.84 3.61
CA LEU A 229 -12.16 -20.38 4.73
C LEU A 229 -11.50 -21.56 5.47
N LYS A 230 -12.27 -22.59 5.85
CA LYS A 230 -11.71 -23.77 6.52
C LYS A 230 -10.65 -24.49 5.67
N ILE A 231 -10.87 -24.59 4.37
CA ILE A 231 -9.91 -25.18 3.44
C ILE A 231 -8.64 -24.34 3.36
N GLY A 232 -8.76 -23.01 3.24
CA GLY A 232 -7.63 -22.09 3.20
C GLY A 232 -6.81 -22.15 4.48
N VAL A 233 -7.45 -22.12 5.65
CA VAL A 233 -6.80 -22.27 6.97
C VAL A 233 -6.07 -23.61 7.04
N LYS A 234 -6.75 -24.72 6.70
CA LYS A 234 -6.11 -26.04 6.71
C LYS A 234 -4.88 -26.07 5.81
N LEU A 235 -4.97 -25.55 4.59
CA LEU A 235 -3.85 -25.56 3.65
C LEU A 235 -2.67 -24.69 4.15
N LEU A 236 -2.95 -23.53 4.71
CA LEU A 236 -1.92 -22.66 5.27
C LEU A 236 -1.17 -23.33 6.43
N PHE A 237 -1.90 -23.92 7.36
CA PHE A 237 -1.30 -24.56 8.55
C PHE A 237 -0.72 -25.97 8.30
N THR A 238 -1.09 -26.64 7.20
CA THR A 238 -0.49 -27.92 6.82
C THR A 238 0.81 -27.75 6.03
N SER A 239 1.10 -26.55 5.52
CA SER A 239 2.36 -26.26 4.83
C SER A 239 3.24 -25.31 5.68
N PRO A 240 4.23 -25.84 6.42
CA PRO A 240 5.10 -24.99 7.27
C PRO A 240 5.79 -23.88 6.47
N LEU A 241 6.16 -24.16 5.23
CA LEU A 241 6.79 -23.18 4.35
C LEU A 241 5.81 -22.05 3.98
N LEU A 242 4.57 -22.39 3.61
CA LEU A 242 3.57 -21.38 3.27
C LEU A 242 3.19 -20.52 4.48
N LEU A 243 3.08 -21.13 5.65
CA LEU A 243 2.85 -20.41 6.91
C LEU A 243 4.04 -19.48 7.22
N TYR A 244 5.27 -19.97 7.10
CA TYR A 244 6.46 -19.15 7.29
C TYR A 244 6.52 -17.95 6.33
N VAL A 245 6.25 -18.19 5.04
CA VAL A 245 6.21 -17.11 4.04
C VAL A 245 5.11 -16.10 4.35
N ALA A 246 3.91 -16.55 4.74
CA ALA A 246 2.79 -15.68 5.09
C ALA A 246 3.12 -14.83 6.34
N VAL A 247 3.53 -15.46 7.44
CA VAL A 247 3.85 -14.79 8.71
C VAL A 247 5.07 -13.87 8.54
N GLY A 248 6.14 -14.36 7.92
CA GLY A 248 7.37 -13.58 7.72
C GLY A 248 7.17 -12.37 6.80
N SER A 249 6.39 -12.52 5.72
CA SER A 249 6.04 -11.39 4.85
C SER A 249 5.20 -10.35 5.58
N SER A 250 4.26 -10.78 6.41
CA SER A 250 3.37 -9.91 7.15
C SER A 250 4.07 -9.19 8.30
N ALA A 251 4.92 -9.90 9.05
CA ALA A 251 5.77 -9.29 10.06
C ALA A 251 6.70 -8.25 9.45
N SER A 252 7.34 -8.58 8.32
CA SER A 252 8.16 -7.61 7.58
C SER A 252 7.34 -6.40 7.16
N PHE A 253 6.10 -6.59 6.70
CA PHE A 253 5.23 -5.48 6.28
C PHE A 253 4.88 -4.56 7.45
N ALA A 254 4.49 -5.10 8.59
CA ALA A 254 4.19 -4.32 9.79
C ALA A 254 5.43 -3.52 10.26
N LEU A 255 6.60 -4.18 10.33
CA LEU A 255 7.85 -3.53 10.71
C LEU A 255 8.26 -2.44 9.74
N PHE A 256 8.13 -2.67 8.43
CA PHE A 256 8.42 -1.65 7.43
C PHE A 256 7.49 -0.43 7.57
N ASN A 257 6.18 -0.66 7.79
CA ASN A 257 5.21 0.44 7.91
C ASN A 257 5.44 1.29 9.16
N ALA A 258 6.05 0.74 10.22
CA ALA A 258 6.42 1.50 11.40
C ALA A 258 7.31 2.73 11.09
N VAL A 259 7.98 2.74 9.93
CA VAL A 259 8.81 3.87 9.50
C VAL A 259 8.02 5.17 9.38
N TYR A 260 6.75 5.12 8.95
CA TYR A 260 5.92 6.32 8.77
C TYR A 260 5.52 6.99 10.10
N THR A 261 5.59 6.26 11.21
CA THR A 261 5.38 6.79 12.56
C THR A 261 6.72 7.15 13.22
N LEU A 262 7.73 6.26 13.11
CA LEU A 262 9.01 6.43 13.80
C LEU A 262 9.93 7.49 13.16
N ASN A 263 9.73 7.85 11.89
CA ASN A 263 10.53 8.90 11.25
C ASN A 263 10.31 10.29 11.88
N GLN A 264 9.08 10.57 12.36
CA GLN A 264 8.70 11.88 12.87
C GLN A 264 9.46 12.25 14.16
N PRO A 265 9.49 11.43 15.23
CA PRO A 265 10.31 11.72 16.41
C PRO A 265 11.82 11.73 16.08
N LEU A 266 12.29 10.93 15.09
CA LEU A 266 13.68 10.95 14.67
C LEU A 266 14.05 12.21 13.91
N PHE A 267 13.17 12.73 13.06
CA PHE A 267 13.35 14.01 12.38
C PHE A 267 13.36 15.17 13.39
N ALA A 268 12.41 15.17 14.33
CA ALA A 268 12.38 16.17 15.42
C ALA A 268 13.65 16.13 16.25
N ALA A 269 14.18 14.95 16.61
CA ALA A 269 15.41 14.79 17.38
C ALA A 269 16.69 15.24 16.63
N GLN A 270 16.62 15.50 15.33
CA GLN A 270 17.70 16.02 14.50
C GLN A 270 17.40 17.45 14.00
N ASP A 271 16.45 18.15 14.61
CA ASP A 271 16.04 19.52 14.26
C ASP A 271 15.66 19.68 12.76
N VAL A 272 15.17 18.60 12.12
CA VAL A 272 14.67 18.68 10.74
C VAL A 272 13.40 19.53 10.73
N PRO A 273 13.34 20.64 9.97
CA PRO A 273 12.17 21.51 9.96
C PRO A 273 10.90 20.76 9.53
N ILE A 274 9.82 20.89 10.30
CA ILE A 274 8.53 20.20 10.03
C ILE A 274 8.06 20.46 8.60
N ALA A 275 8.23 21.68 8.08
CA ALA A 275 7.85 22.05 6.72
C ALA A 275 8.52 21.18 5.63
N THR A 276 9.64 20.51 5.94
CA THR A 276 10.38 19.66 4.99
C THR A 276 9.98 18.19 5.07
N TRP A 277 9.28 17.75 6.12
CA TRP A 277 8.93 16.33 6.32
C TRP A 277 8.11 15.77 5.17
N GLY A 278 7.11 16.53 4.69
CA GLY A 278 6.29 16.15 3.55
C GLY A 278 7.06 16.13 2.23
N VAL A 279 8.07 17.01 2.07
CA VAL A 279 8.96 16.98 0.89
C VAL A 279 9.79 15.70 0.91
N ILE A 280 10.33 15.31 2.08
CA ILE A 280 11.11 14.07 2.25
C ILE A 280 10.20 12.86 2.00
N ALA A 281 8.99 12.84 2.56
CA ALA A 281 8.02 11.77 2.36
C ALA A 281 7.60 11.64 0.88
N GLY A 282 7.28 12.76 0.22
CA GLY A 282 6.97 12.81 -1.20
C GLY A 282 8.13 12.36 -2.09
N ALA A 283 9.36 12.74 -1.77
CA ALA A 283 10.55 12.25 -2.47
C ALA A 283 10.69 10.72 -2.33
N GLY A 284 10.44 10.17 -1.14
CA GLY A 284 10.41 8.73 -0.91
C GLY A 284 9.39 8.01 -1.78
N GLN A 285 8.17 8.51 -1.89
CA GLN A 285 7.11 7.97 -2.75
C GLN A 285 7.48 8.04 -4.24
N LEU A 286 8.07 9.13 -4.69
CA LEU A 286 8.53 9.27 -6.07
C LEU A 286 9.69 8.32 -6.40
N LEU A 287 10.65 8.14 -5.47
CA LEU A 287 11.71 7.15 -5.61
C LEU A 287 11.16 5.72 -5.67
N ALA A 288 10.18 5.39 -4.83
CA ALA A 288 9.50 4.10 -4.85
C ALA A 288 8.74 3.87 -6.17
N ALA A 289 8.05 4.88 -6.68
CA ALA A 289 7.39 4.82 -8.00
C ALA A 289 8.39 4.61 -9.13
N GLY A 290 9.54 5.32 -9.08
CA GLY A 290 10.65 5.15 -10.02
C GLY A 290 11.26 3.75 -9.96
N TYR A 291 11.43 3.19 -8.75
CA TYR A 291 11.87 1.80 -8.58
C TYR A 291 10.88 0.81 -9.20
N ASN A 292 9.57 0.96 -8.92
CA ASN A 292 8.55 0.09 -9.47
C ASN A 292 8.52 0.14 -11.01
N TYR A 293 8.69 1.33 -11.60
CA TYR A 293 8.82 1.48 -13.06
C TYR A 293 10.08 0.78 -13.62
N ALA A 294 11.16 0.79 -12.87
CA ALA A 294 12.42 0.16 -13.26
C ALA A 294 12.52 -1.33 -12.86
N ALA A 295 11.60 -1.84 -12.03
CA ALA A 295 11.70 -3.15 -11.39
C ALA A 295 11.98 -4.30 -12.37
N GLY A 296 11.25 -4.36 -13.50
CA GLY A 296 11.49 -5.39 -14.52
C GLY A 296 12.88 -5.28 -15.20
N ARG A 297 13.45 -4.06 -15.30
CA ARG A 297 14.81 -3.90 -15.83
C ARG A 297 15.87 -4.30 -14.80
N ILE A 298 15.61 -4.00 -13.52
CA ILE A 298 16.46 -4.39 -12.39
C ILE A 298 16.47 -5.92 -12.29
N GLU A 299 15.29 -6.54 -12.27
CA GLU A 299 15.13 -7.99 -12.21
C GLU A 299 15.90 -8.71 -13.35
N LYS A 300 15.79 -8.21 -14.58
CA LYS A 300 16.53 -8.75 -15.73
C LYS A 300 18.05 -8.63 -15.61
N ARG A 301 18.57 -7.63 -14.88
CA ARG A 301 20.01 -7.40 -14.74
C ARG A 301 20.63 -8.17 -13.59
N VAL A 302 19.95 -8.27 -12.46
CA VAL A 302 20.52 -8.84 -11.24
C VAL A 302 19.89 -10.18 -10.87
N GLY A 303 18.86 -10.64 -11.60
CA GLY A 303 18.08 -11.83 -11.29
C GLY A 303 17.01 -11.55 -10.21
N ARG A 304 15.93 -12.35 -10.24
CA ARG A 304 14.78 -12.21 -9.34
C ARG A 304 15.14 -12.37 -7.87
N LYS A 305 15.97 -13.35 -7.56
CA LYS A 305 16.48 -13.62 -6.22
C LYS A 305 17.24 -12.42 -5.65
N THR A 306 18.22 -11.91 -6.40
CA THR A 306 19.03 -10.78 -5.97
C THR A 306 18.19 -9.52 -5.80
N ALA A 307 17.22 -9.27 -6.69
CA ALA A 307 16.29 -8.17 -6.58
C ALA A 307 15.47 -8.21 -5.28
N LEU A 308 14.98 -9.40 -4.87
CA LEU A 308 14.28 -9.60 -3.60
C LEU A 308 15.17 -9.31 -2.39
N LEU A 309 16.35 -9.91 -2.37
CA LEU A 309 17.28 -9.76 -1.26
C LEU A 309 17.76 -8.31 -1.12
N LEU A 310 17.99 -7.61 -2.24
CA LEU A 310 18.29 -6.18 -2.25
C LEU A 310 17.13 -5.34 -1.70
N ALA A 311 15.89 -5.62 -2.11
CA ALA A 311 14.71 -4.88 -1.64
C ALA A 311 14.53 -5.01 -0.12
N MET A 312 14.70 -6.21 0.43
CA MET A 312 14.64 -6.44 1.88
C MET A 312 15.86 -5.86 2.61
N GLY A 313 17.04 -6.01 2.03
CA GLY A 313 18.31 -5.50 2.57
C GLY A 313 18.36 -3.97 2.63
N TYR A 314 17.82 -3.27 1.62
CA TYR A 314 17.71 -1.81 1.64
C TYR A 314 16.86 -1.33 2.81
N GLY A 315 15.75 -1.99 3.10
CA GLY A 315 14.93 -1.65 4.24
C GLY A 315 15.63 -1.87 5.57
N ALA A 316 16.30 -3.01 5.74
CA ALA A 316 17.09 -3.28 6.95
C ALA A 316 18.21 -2.25 7.13
N ALA A 317 18.98 -1.96 6.07
CA ALA A 317 20.03 -0.95 6.09
C ALA A 317 19.47 0.45 6.38
N GLY A 318 18.31 0.79 5.80
CA GLY A 318 17.62 2.04 6.04
C GLY A 318 17.27 2.25 7.52
N PHE A 319 16.69 1.25 8.18
CA PHE A 319 16.41 1.31 9.61
C PHE A 319 17.68 1.43 10.46
N CYS A 320 18.75 0.71 10.12
CA CYS A 320 20.05 0.87 10.79
C CYS A 320 20.64 2.27 10.62
N LEU A 321 20.50 2.88 9.44
CA LEU A 321 20.92 4.25 9.20
C LEU A 321 20.09 5.25 10.01
N MET A 322 18.79 5.06 10.15
CA MET A 322 17.93 5.92 10.97
C MET A 322 18.33 5.93 12.45
N ALA A 323 19.00 4.88 12.94
CA ALA A 323 19.53 4.85 14.32
C ALA A 323 20.73 5.77 14.52
N VAL A 324 21.44 6.16 13.46
CA VAL A 324 22.61 7.05 13.54
C VAL A 324 22.16 8.48 13.81
N PRO A 325 22.69 9.17 14.86
CA PRO A 325 22.29 10.51 15.23
C PRO A 325 22.86 11.59 14.29
N HIS A 326 22.46 11.54 13.05
CA HIS A 326 22.89 12.49 12.02
C HIS A 326 21.77 12.68 10.98
N VAL A 327 21.44 13.92 10.66
CA VAL A 327 20.30 14.27 9.79
C VAL A 327 20.33 13.53 8.44
N LEU A 328 21.48 13.49 7.76
CA LEU A 328 21.58 12.80 6.47
C LEU A 328 21.37 11.29 6.60
N ALA A 329 21.82 10.67 7.71
CA ALA A 329 21.62 9.25 7.95
C ALA A 329 20.14 8.94 8.18
N VAL A 330 19.45 9.74 8.99
CA VAL A 330 18.02 9.57 9.28
C VAL A 330 17.19 9.75 8.01
N VAL A 331 17.44 10.83 7.23
CA VAL A 331 16.70 11.10 5.99
C VAL A 331 16.98 10.05 4.92
N SER A 332 18.25 9.71 4.66
CA SER A 332 18.57 8.68 3.66
C SER A 332 18.08 7.29 4.08
N GLY A 333 18.15 6.99 5.37
CA GLY A 333 17.60 5.75 5.93
C GLY A 333 16.10 5.66 5.69
N PHE A 334 15.33 6.70 5.98
CA PHE A 334 13.90 6.78 5.70
C PHE A 334 13.60 6.53 4.20
N LEU A 335 14.30 7.22 3.29
CA LEU A 335 14.12 7.04 1.85
C LEU A 335 14.40 5.60 1.40
N LEU A 336 15.45 4.96 1.94
CA LEU A 336 15.75 3.55 1.65
C LEU A 336 14.65 2.61 2.15
N VAL A 337 14.12 2.84 3.35
CA VAL A 337 13.01 2.03 3.89
C VAL A 337 11.78 2.16 3.00
N VAL A 338 11.40 3.38 2.60
CA VAL A 338 10.23 3.61 1.74
C VAL A 338 10.38 2.89 0.39
N VAL A 339 11.54 2.95 -0.24
CA VAL A 339 11.81 2.16 -1.47
C VAL A 339 11.72 0.67 -1.19
N GLY A 340 12.28 0.17 -0.09
CA GLY A 340 12.23 -1.23 0.32
C GLY A 340 10.81 -1.77 0.50
N ILE A 341 9.90 -0.99 1.10
CA ILE A 341 8.47 -1.33 1.26
C ILE A 341 7.85 -1.69 -0.09
N HIS A 342 8.01 -0.83 -1.07
CA HIS A 342 7.38 -0.99 -2.39
C HIS A 342 8.10 -2.04 -3.25
N ALA A 343 9.42 -2.16 -3.12
CA ALA A 343 10.23 -3.06 -3.93
C ALA A 343 9.96 -4.56 -3.65
N ARG A 344 9.67 -4.92 -2.41
CA ARG A 344 9.49 -6.33 -2.01
C ARG A 344 8.17 -6.95 -2.45
N GLY A 345 7.10 -6.14 -2.55
CA GLY A 345 5.73 -6.61 -2.77
C GLY A 345 5.56 -7.53 -3.98
N PRO A 346 5.94 -7.10 -5.19
CA PRO A 346 5.80 -7.92 -6.40
C PRO A 346 6.50 -9.28 -6.30
N ILE A 347 7.68 -9.30 -5.69
CA ILE A 347 8.53 -10.51 -5.64
C ILE A 347 8.03 -11.50 -4.58
N THR A 348 7.64 -11.02 -3.40
CA THR A 348 7.02 -11.89 -2.38
C THR A 348 5.72 -12.47 -2.87
N SER A 349 4.92 -11.69 -3.61
CA SER A 349 3.69 -12.17 -4.26
C SER A 349 3.98 -13.27 -5.28
N ALA A 350 5.02 -13.14 -6.09
CA ALA A 350 5.40 -14.17 -7.07
C ALA A 350 5.74 -15.51 -6.39
N VAL A 351 6.55 -15.49 -5.31
CA VAL A 351 6.89 -16.70 -4.53
C VAL A 351 5.63 -17.32 -3.91
N THR A 352 4.80 -16.50 -3.27
CA THR A 352 3.58 -16.98 -2.61
C THR A 352 2.63 -17.63 -3.62
N ASN A 353 2.47 -17.03 -4.80
CA ASN A 353 1.61 -17.54 -5.85
C ASN A 353 2.08 -18.90 -6.43
N LYS A 354 3.37 -19.20 -6.39
CA LYS A 354 3.92 -20.51 -6.81
C LYS A 354 3.65 -21.61 -5.80
N LEU A 355 3.64 -21.26 -4.52
CA LEU A 355 3.38 -22.23 -3.44
C LEU A 355 1.92 -22.65 -3.34
N ILE A 356 1.00 -21.92 -3.99
CA ILE A 356 -0.45 -22.12 -3.86
C ILE A 356 -1.02 -22.69 -5.16
N PRO A 357 -1.76 -23.82 -5.10
CA PRO A 357 -2.48 -24.35 -6.26
C PRO A 357 -3.43 -23.31 -6.86
N ALA A 358 -3.45 -23.19 -8.21
CA ALA A 358 -4.19 -22.15 -8.93
C ALA A 358 -5.67 -22.05 -8.53
N HIS A 359 -6.36 -23.20 -8.38
CA HIS A 359 -7.78 -23.28 -8.05
C HIS A 359 -8.11 -22.87 -6.60
N ARG A 360 -7.12 -22.69 -5.71
CA ARG A 360 -7.27 -22.28 -4.30
C ARG A 360 -6.56 -20.98 -3.96
N ARG A 361 -5.96 -20.33 -4.95
CA ARG A 361 -5.08 -19.19 -4.74
C ARG A 361 -5.77 -18.04 -4.01
N ALA A 362 -6.94 -17.61 -4.46
CA ALA A 362 -7.67 -16.51 -3.83
C ALA A 362 -7.99 -16.81 -2.35
N THR A 363 -8.49 -18.02 -2.05
CA THR A 363 -8.84 -18.42 -0.69
C THR A 363 -7.63 -18.42 0.25
N VAL A 364 -6.50 -19.00 -0.20
CA VAL A 364 -5.29 -19.09 0.63
C VAL A 364 -4.65 -17.71 0.83
N LEU A 365 -4.65 -16.85 -0.19
CA LEU A 365 -4.15 -15.49 -0.07
C LEU A 365 -4.97 -14.66 0.92
N ASN A 366 -6.29 -14.79 0.92
CA ASN A 366 -7.15 -14.10 1.89
C ASN A 366 -6.88 -14.58 3.32
N VAL A 367 -6.71 -15.89 3.54
CA VAL A 367 -6.36 -16.42 4.86
C VAL A 367 -4.97 -15.95 5.28
N ALA A 368 -3.99 -15.95 4.37
CA ALA A 368 -2.65 -15.45 4.63
C ALA A 368 -2.68 -13.95 5.00
N SER A 369 -3.50 -13.15 4.33
CA SER A 369 -3.74 -11.73 4.67
C SER A 369 -4.32 -11.58 6.08
N SER A 370 -5.33 -12.39 6.44
CA SER A 370 -5.93 -12.37 7.78
C SER A 370 -4.93 -12.75 8.88
N VAL A 371 -4.08 -13.76 8.64
CA VAL A 371 -2.97 -14.10 9.54
C VAL A 371 -1.98 -12.94 9.64
N GLY A 372 -1.72 -12.28 8.52
CA GLY A 372 -0.90 -11.07 8.48
C GLY A 372 -1.43 -9.94 9.34
N SER A 373 -2.73 -9.71 9.29
CA SER A 373 -3.41 -8.72 10.15
C SER A 373 -3.23 -9.06 11.64
N LEU A 374 -3.39 -10.33 12.01
CA LEU A 374 -3.14 -10.77 13.41
C LEU A 374 -1.69 -10.53 13.83
N VAL A 375 -0.72 -10.77 12.95
CA VAL A 375 0.70 -10.45 13.21
C VAL A 375 0.88 -8.96 13.42
N GLY A 376 0.29 -8.10 12.58
CA GLY A 376 0.34 -6.65 12.71
C GLY A 376 -0.24 -6.15 14.03
N ILE A 377 -1.41 -6.69 14.44
CA ILE A 377 -2.05 -6.36 15.73
C ILE A 377 -1.13 -6.61 16.92
N VAL A 378 -0.28 -7.65 16.86
CA VAL A 378 0.67 -7.98 17.94
C VAL A 378 1.97 -7.18 17.81
N VAL A 379 2.49 -7.02 16.60
CA VAL A 379 3.79 -6.36 16.35
C VAL A 379 3.71 -4.86 16.66
N ASN A 380 2.63 -4.18 16.29
CA ASN A 380 2.51 -2.74 16.46
C ASN A 380 2.67 -2.30 17.93
N PRO A 381 1.96 -2.85 18.94
CA PRO A 381 2.16 -2.45 20.34
C PRO A 381 3.58 -2.73 20.85
N LEU A 382 4.22 -3.82 20.38
CA LEU A 382 5.60 -4.13 20.75
C LEU A 382 6.58 -3.09 20.21
N VAL A 383 6.37 -2.63 18.98
CA VAL A 383 7.14 -1.52 18.39
C VAL A 383 6.90 -0.24 19.17
N GLY A 384 5.64 0.06 19.54
CA GLY A 384 5.28 1.23 20.35
C GLY A 384 5.99 1.24 21.71
N LEU A 385 5.92 0.15 22.46
CA LEU A 385 6.61 0.01 23.74
C LEU A 385 8.13 0.19 23.61
N GLY A 386 8.73 -0.40 22.58
CA GLY A 386 10.14 -0.21 22.28
C GLY A 386 10.48 1.24 21.96
N ALA A 387 9.67 1.89 21.11
CA ALA A 387 9.87 3.26 20.66
C ALA A 387 9.74 4.29 21.80
N GLU A 388 8.84 4.05 22.74
CA GLU A 388 8.68 4.87 23.95
C GLU A 388 9.92 4.78 24.85
N ALA A 389 10.50 3.59 24.99
CA ALA A 389 11.74 3.42 25.72
C ALA A 389 12.94 4.07 25.01
N SER A 390 13.07 3.84 23.70
CA SER A 390 14.09 4.46 22.83
C SER A 390 13.77 4.25 21.36
N THR A 391 13.34 5.29 20.66
CA THR A 391 13.06 5.25 19.22
C THR A 391 14.28 4.78 18.41
N ARG A 392 15.50 5.20 18.76
CA ARG A 392 16.75 4.80 18.08
C ARG A 392 17.05 3.31 18.25
N LEU A 393 16.93 2.78 19.46
CA LEU A 393 17.14 1.35 19.70
C LEU A 393 16.07 0.51 18.99
N THR A 394 14.85 1.01 18.93
CA THR A 394 13.75 0.33 18.24
C THR A 394 13.97 0.25 16.75
N VAL A 395 14.34 1.35 16.08
CA VAL A 395 14.65 1.29 14.64
C VAL A 395 15.86 0.39 14.36
N LEU A 396 16.88 0.37 15.22
CA LEU A 396 18.00 -0.55 15.11
C LEU A 396 17.57 -2.02 15.28
N ALA A 397 16.72 -2.30 16.27
CA ALA A 397 16.14 -3.63 16.48
C ALA A 397 15.29 -4.08 15.29
N ILE A 398 14.45 -3.20 14.73
CA ILE A 398 13.68 -3.46 13.51
C ILE A 398 14.62 -3.80 12.36
N GLY A 399 15.67 -3.00 12.13
CA GLY A 399 16.69 -3.27 11.11
C GLY A 399 17.34 -4.64 11.30
N GLY A 400 17.71 -5.02 12.52
CA GLY A 400 18.25 -6.33 12.85
C GLY A 400 17.28 -7.49 12.58
N VAL A 401 16.00 -7.34 12.95
CA VAL A 401 14.96 -8.34 12.69
C VAL A 401 14.72 -8.48 11.18
N LEU A 402 14.63 -7.37 10.45
CA LEU A 402 14.47 -7.40 8.99
C LEU A 402 15.67 -8.03 8.29
N LEU A 403 16.90 -7.79 8.77
CA LEU A 403 18.09 -8.44 8.27
C LEU A 403 18.03 -9.95 8.52
N ALA A 404 17.69 -10.38 9.74
CA ALA A 404 17.52 -11.78 10.07
C ALA A 404 16.45 -12.45 9.19
N LEU A 405 15.29 -11.81 9.00
CA LEU A 405 14.26 -12.29 8.08
C LEU A 405 14.78 -12.38 6.64
N THR A 406 15.56 -11.40 6.17
CA THR A 406 16.17 -11.44 4.84
C THR A 406 17.08 -12.65 4.67
N LEU A 407 17.92 -12.93 5.66
CA LEU A 407 18.81 -14.09 5.64
C LEU A 407 18.05 -15.43 5.59
N THR A 408 16.93 -15.53 6.31
CA THR A 408 16.08 -16.75 6.28
C THR A 408 15.32 -16.92 4.96
N TRP A 409 15.20 -15.86 4.16
CA TRP A 409 14.63 -15.95 2.80
C TRP A 409 15.60 -16.48 1.76
N ILE A 410 16.91 -16.45 1.99
CA ILE A 410 17.93 -16.92 1.03
C ILE A 410 17.68 -18.36 0.56
N PRO A 411 17.52 -19.36 1.46
CA PRO A 411 17.28 -20.74 1.02
C PRO A 411 15.94 -20.92 0.28
N ILE A 412 14.92 -20.13 0.63
CA ILE A 412 13.62 -20.14 -0.05
C ILE A 412 13.77 -19.56 -1.46
N ALA A 413 14.44 -18.42 -1.57
CA ALA A 413 14.72 -17.78 -2.85
C ALA A 413 15.52 -18.69 -3.77
N ASN A 414 16.56 -19.35 -3.26
CA ASN A 414 17.35 -20.34 -4.01
C ASN A 414 16.45 -21.44 -4.59
N ARG A 415 15.59 -22.03 -3.76
CA ARG A 415 14.78 -23.18 -4.18
C ARG A 415 13.67 -22.84 -5.17
N TYR A 416 13.08 -21.65 -5.09
CA TYR A 416 11.83 -21.32 -5.83
C TYR A 416 12.01 -20.23 -6.89
N LEU A 417 13.12 -19.52 -6.92
CA LEU A 417 13.37 -18.46 -7.89
C LEU A 417 14.48 -18.82 -8.89
N GLU A 418 15.52 -19.58 -8.49
CA GLU A 418 16.57 -20.03 -9.40
C GLU A 418 16.07 -21.08 -10.41
N ALA A 419 15.17 -21.97 -9.98
CA ALA A 419 14.60 -23.00 -10.88
C ALA A 419 13.82 -22.42 -12.08
N ASP A 420 13.39 -21.17 -12.04
CA ASP A 420 12.72 -20.50 -13.15
C ASP A 420 13.72 -19.89 -14.14
N GLU A 421 14.84 -19.37 -13.65
CA GLU A 421 15.87 -18.80 -14.53
C GLU A 421 16.45 -19.89 -15.45
N ASP A 422 16.58 -21.11 -14.92
CA ASP A 422 17.04 -22.27 -15.71
C ASP A 422 15.96 -22.74 -16.71
N ALA A 423 14.67 -22.69 -16.36
CA ALA A 423 13.58 -23.04 -17.25
C ALA A 423 13.39 -22.03 -18.39
N ASP A 424 13.38 -20.72 -18.07
CA ASP A 424 13.28 -19.64 -19.05
C ASP A 424 14.50 -19.61 -20.01
N MET A 425 15.71 -19.94 -19.50
CA MET A 425 16.92 -20.05 -20.33
C MET A 425 16.89 -21.28 -21.25
N SER A 426 16.30 -22.39 -20.80
CA SER A 426 16.17 -23.60 -21.62
C SER A 426 15.18 -23.42 -22.76
N GLU A 427 14.06 -22.70 -22.55
CA GLU A 427 13.10 -22.37 -23.60
C GLU A 427 13.64 -21.34 -24.60
N ALA A 428 14.46 -20.39 -24.14
CA ALA A 428 15.09 -19.40 -25.03
C ALA A 428 16.20 -19.98 -25.92
N HIS A 429 16.75 -21.15 -25.56
CA HIS A 429 17.73 -21.87 -26.38
C HIS A 429 17.10 -22.85 -27.37
N VAL A 430 15.80 -23.13 -27.27
CA VAL A 430 15.04 -24.06 -28.14
C VAL A 430 14.21 -23.31 -29.19
N SER A 431 14.06 -21.99 -29.06
CA SER A 431 13.37 -21.08 -30.00
C SER A 431 14.39 -20.32 -30.87
#